data_f5e8b5a59e7cf3f3e276667d5cf22686
#
_entry.id   f5e8b5a59e7cf3f3e276667d5cf22686
#
_cell.length_a   1.000
_cell.length_b   1.000
_cell.length_c   1.000
_cell.angle_alpha   90.00
_cell.angle_beta   90.00
_cell.angle_gamma   90.00
#
_symmetry.space_group_name_H-M   'P 1'
#
loop_
_entity.id
_entity.type
_entity.pdbx_description
1 polymer ?
#
loop_
_entity_poly.entity_id
_entity_poly.type
_entity_poly.pdbx_seq_one_letter_code
_entity_poly.pdbx_strand_id
1 'polypeptide(L)'
;MKTVKSMMMGLLVLAGTLGASSAFAQWTVGGSLGSPTPVTSIVGPGPTNLSLLGISYPCTSTFTVVDTAGSAKVTAATFTGSAVCTSIKANNLPWQISAPVGSGPWTGTVMGVNVTASGLFNCSGSVPISVTKPAGLVTLSGSLGLCAISSGSLPSAPAVQG
;
A
#
# COMPACT_ATOMS: atom_id res chain seq x y z
N MET A 1 -28.13 -73.92 -16.21
CA MET A 1 -26.98 -73.41 -15.45
C MET A 1 -26.51 -72.14 -16.13
N LYS A 2 -26.83 -70.98 -15.56
CA LYS A 2 -26.40 -69.68 -16.09
C LYS A 2 -25.59 -68.96 -14.96
N THR A 3 -24.33 -68.86 -15.19
CA THR A 3 -23.39 -68.14 -14.29
C THR A 3 -23.50 -66.63 -14.50
N VAL A 4 -23.92 -65.95 -13.48
CA VAL A 4 -23.95 -64.49 -13.45
C VAL A 4 -22.55 -63.97 -13.02
N LYS A 5 -21.83 -63.29 -13.94
CA LYS A 5 -20.61 -62.57 -13.64
C LYS A 5 -20.95 -61.24 -13.01
N SER A 6 -20.62 -61.12 -11.71
CA SER A 6 -20.70 -59.85 -10.99
C SER A 6 -19.56 -58.93 -11.42
N MET A 7 -19.88 -57.84 -12.11
CA MET A 7 -18.94 -56.73 -12.39
C MET A 7 -18.87 -55.82 -11.18
N MET A 8 -17.79 -55.89 -10.46
CA MET A 8 -17.43 -54.92 -9.39
C MET A 8 -16.93 -53.64 -10.04
N MET A 9 -17.80 -52.62 -10.03
CA MET A 9 -17.45 -51.26 -10.49
C MET A 9 -16.73 -50.54 -9.34
N GLY A 10 -15.40 -50.45 -9.45
CA GLY A 10 -14.56 -49.73 -8.52
C GLY A 10 -14.80 -48.23 -8.65
N LEU A 11 -15.38 -47.63 -7.61
CA LEU A 11 -15.54 -46.19 -7.50
C LEU A 11 -14.20 -45.59 -7.09
N LEU A 12 -13.44 -45.03 -8.04
CA LEU A 12 -12.27 -44.23 -7.75
C LEU A 12 -12.75 -42.88 -7.17
N VAL A 13 -12.72 -42.74 -5.87
CA VAL A 13 -12.85 -41.43 -5.20
C VAL A 13 -11.54 -40.70 -5.42
N LEU A 14 -11.48 -39.82 -6.41
CA LEU A 14 -10.44 -38.79 -6.48
C LEU A 14 -10.70 -37.82 -5.32
N ALA A 15 -9.99 -38.01 -4.21
CA ALA A 15 -9.84 -37.01 -3.20
C ALA A 15 -8.99 -35.86 -3.78
N GLY A 16 -9.67 -34.91 -4.44
CA GLY A 16 -9.08 -33.65 -4.82
C GLY A 16 -8.70 -32.92 -3.54
N THR A 17 -7.42 -32.90 -3.21
CA THR A 17 -6.87 -31.95 -2.24
C THR A 17 -7.11 -30.56 -2.83
N LEU A 18 -8.20 -29.92 -2.38
CA LEU A 18 -8.37 -28.48 -2.53
C LEU A 18 -7.22 -27.86 -1.73
N GLY A 19 -6.11 -27.59 -2.40
CA GLY A 19 -5.07 -26.76 -1.86
C GLY A 19 -5.73 -25.44 -1.51
N ALA A 20 -5.93 -25.19 -0.20
CA ALA A 20 -6.30 -23.88 0.26
C ALA A 20 -5.12 -22.96 -0.12
N SER A 21 -5.24 -22.32 -1.28
CA SER A 21 -4.40 -21.18 -1.58
C SER A 21 -4.66 -20.18 -0.46
N SER A 22 -3.68 -19.98 0.41
CA SER A 22 -3.70 -18.91 1.40
C SER A 22 -3.96 -17.63 0.59
N ALA A 23 -5.17 -17.09 0.75
CA ALA A 23 -5.51 -15.80 0.17
C ALA A 23 -4.65 -14.77 0.91
N PHE A 24 -3.50 -14.44 0.33
CA PHE A 24 -2.72 -13.32 0.81
C PHE A 24 -3.54 -12.06 0.62
N ALA A 25 -3.70 -11.27 1.68
CA ALA A 25 -4.32 -9.96 1.56
C ALA A 25 -3.52 -9.14 0.54
N GLN A 26 -4.24 -8.53 -0.40
CA GLN A 26 -3.65 -7.76 -1.50
C GLN A 26 -4.28 -6.37 -1.53
N TRP A 27 -3.49 -5.37 -1.86
CA TRP A 27 -4.03 -4.04 -2.09
C TRP A 27 -4.91 -4.02 -3.33
N THR A 28 -5.96 -3.23 -3.29
CA THR A 28 -6.84 -2.95 -4.42
C THR A 28 -7.01 -1.44 -4.57
N VAL A 29 -7.22 -1.00 -5.79
CA VAL A 29 -7.54 0.39 -6.12
C VAL A 29 -8.89 0.42 -6.82
N GLY A 30 -9.87 1.06 -6.20
CA GLY A 30 -11.25 1.03 -6.70
C GLY A 30 -11.84 -0.38 -6.78
N GLY A 31 -11.38 -1.30 -5.92
CA GLY A 31 -11.78 -2.71 -5.93
C GLY A 31 -11.10 -3.57 -7.01
N SER A 32 -10.11 -3.04 -7.73
CA SER A 32 -9.33 -3.77 -8.74
C SER A 32 -7.94 -4.11 -8.23
N LEU A 33 -7.45 -5.32 -8.55
CA LEU A 33 -6.08 -5.76 -8.29
C LEU A 33 -5.07 -5.26 -9.33
N GLY A 34 -5.48 -4.41 -10.28
CA GLY A 34 -4.58 -3.93 -11.32
C GLY A 34 -4.00 -5.01 -12.22
N SER A 35 -4.78 -6.05 -12.52
CA SER A 35 -4.35 -7.14 -13.40
C SER A 35 -5.42 -7.39 -14.50
N PRO A 36 -5.01 -7.47 -15.77
CA PRO A 36 -3.67 -7.37 -16.34
C PRO A 36 -3.15 -5.92 -16.45
N THR A 37 -4.00 -4.92 -16.27
CA THR A 37 -3.64 -3.50 -16.43
C THR A 37 -3.42 -2.85 -15.07
N PRO A 38 -2.29 -2.20 -14.82
CA PRO A 38 -2.06 -1.45 -13.58
C PRO A 38 -3.14 -0.39 -13.35
N VAL A 39 -3.56 -0.22 -12.11
CA VAL A 39 -4.50 0.84 -11.69
C VAL A 39 -3.78 1.84 -10.80
N THR A 40 -4.17 3.11 -10.94
CA THR A 40 -3.54 4.22 -10.24
C THR A 40 -4.53 4.90 -9.30
N SER A 41 -4.09 5.20 -8.09
CA SER A 41 -4.79 6.04 -7.13
C SER A 41 -3.97 7.29 -6.81
N ILE A 42 -4.63 8.41 -6.65
CA ILE A 42 -4.05 9.61 -6.06
C ILE A 42 -4.45 9.66 -4.59
N VAL A 43 -3.47 9.67 -3.70
CA VAL A 43 -3.64 9.78 -2.25
C VAL A 43 -3.27 11.20 -1.82
N GLY A 44 -4.22 11.93 -1.32
CA GLY A 44 -4.16 13.38 -1.09
C GLY A 44 -4.84 14.16 -2.23
N PRO A 45 -4.63 15.48 -2.31
CA PRO A 45 -3.83 16.30 -1.37
C PRO A 45 -4.41 16.30 0.04
N GLY A 46 -3.53 16.37 1.02
CA GLY A 46 -3.94 16.46 2.41
C GLY A 46 -2.83 16.87 3.37
N PRO A 47 -3.19 17.24 4.61
CA PRO A 47 -2.24 17.77 5.58
C PRO A 47 -1.25 16.70 6.02
N THR A 48 0.02 17.06 6.02
CA THR A 48 1.12 16.27 6.56
C THR A 48 2.03 17.18 7.40
N ASN A 49 2.68 16.60 8.39
CA ASN A 49 3.72 17.29 9.15
C ASN A 49 5.04 16.58 8.89
N LEU A 50 6.01 17.32 8.38
CA LEU A 50 7.40 16.88 8.33
C LEU A 50 8.15 17.47 9.52
N SER A 51 8.79 16.64 10.31
CA SER A 51 9.68 17.11 11.38
C SER A 51 11.13 16.91 10.94
N LEU A 52 11.91 17.99 11.01
CA LEU A 52 13.36 17.99 10.77
C LEU A 52 14.06 18.44 12.05
N LEU A 53 14.90 17.59 12.63
CA LEU A 53 15.62 17.87 13.87
C LEU A 53 14.69 18.38 15.01
N GLY A 54 13.48 17.86 15.09
CA GLY A 54 12.48 18.25 16.09
C GLY A 54 11.64 19.48 15.75
N ILE A 55 11.91 20.16 14.63
CA ILE A 55 11.10 21.29 14.16
C ILE A 55 10.05 20.77 13.19
N SER A 56 8.78 21.04 13.46
CA SER A 56 7.67 20.59 12.64
C SER A 56 7.29 21.62 11.57
N TYR A 57 7.14 21.15 10.34
CA TYR A 57 6.72 21.93 9.17
C TYR A 57 5.42 21.38 8.65
N PRO A 58 4.31 22.16 8.74
CA PRO A 58 3.04 21.74 8.12
C PRO A 58 3.16 21.83 6.59
N CYS A 59 2.91 20.71 5.94
CA CYS A 59 2.93 20.55 4.49
C CYS A 59 1.58 20.03 3.99
N THR A 60 1.37 20.15 2.70
CA THR A 60 0.34 19.41 1.98
C THR A 60 1.01 18.41 1.05
N SER A 61 0.64 17.14 1.16
CA SER A 61 1.28 16.08 0.38
C SER A 61 0.30 15.37 -0.53
N THR A 62 0.79 14.93 -1.68
CA THR A 62 0.07 14.09 -2.63
C THR A 62 0.99 12.97 -3.08
N PHE A 63 0.45 11.74 -3.07
CA PHE A 63 1.17 10.54 -3.48
C PHE A 63 0.42 9.87 -4.64
N THR A 64 1.16 9.40 -5.64
CA THR A 64 0.62 8.54 -6.69
C THR A 64 0.93 7.10 -6.35
N VAL A 65 -0.10 6.30 -6.15
CA VAL A 65 0.01 4.86 -5.85
C VAL A 65 -0.42 4.10 -7.09
N VAL A 66 0.42 3.17 -7.53
CA VAL A 66 0.11 2.24 -8.62
C VAL A 66 0.05 0.84 -8.04
N ASP A 67 -1.07 0.16 -8.28
CA ASP A 67 -1.23 -1.25 -7.99
C ASP A 67 -1.10 -2.09 -9.27
N THR A 68 -0.34 -3.17 -9.16
CA THR A 68 -0.17 -4.15 -10.23
C THR A 68 -0.29 -5.53 -9.63
N ALA A 69 -1.37 -6.23 -9.96
CA ALA A 69 -1.67 -7.57 -9.46
C ALA A 69 -1.64 -7.66 -7.91
N GLY A 70 -2.18 -6.65 -7.23
CA GLY A 70 -2.25 -6.57 -5.77
C GLY A 70 -0.94 -6.16 -5.08
N SER A 71 0.07 -5.74 -5.87
CA SER A 71 1.34 -5.21 -5.39
C SER A 71 1.37 -3.69 -5.58
N ALA A 72 1.10 -2.96 -4.51
CA ALA A 72 1.04 -1.51 -4.53
C ALA A 72 2.42 -0.87 -4.33
N LYS A 73 2.63 0.26 -4.99
CA LYS A 73 3.85 1.07 -4.86
C LYS A 73 3.58 2.55 -5.05
N VAL A 74 4.31 3.40 -4.34
CA VAL A 74 4.30 4.85 -4.54
C VAL A 74 5.24 5.18 -5.70
N THR A 75 4.71 5.75 -6.77
CA THR A 75 5.49 6.10 -7.98
C THR A 75 5.81 7.58 -8.08
N ALA A 76 5.07 8.43 -7.35
CA ALA A 76 5.35 9.85 -7.23
C ALA A 76 4.92 10.37 -5.85
N ALA A 77 5.62 11.38 -5.35
CA ALA A 77 5.28 12.12 -4.14
C ALA A 77 5.60 13.60 -4.35
N THR A 78 4.65 14.46 -3.99
CA THR A 78 4.80 15.90 -4.05
C THR A 78 4.44 16.54 -2.72
N PHE A 79 5.15 17.62 -2.37
CA PHE A 79 5.00 18.33 -1.11
C PHE A 79 4.88 19.82 -1.42
N THR A 80 3.87 20.47 -0.85
CA THR A 80 3.61 21.90 -1.02
C THR A 80 3.36 22.57 0.33
N GLY A 81 3.35 23.90 0.35
CA GLY A 81 3.17 24.69 1.56
C GLY A 81 4.36 25.62 1.81
N SER A 82 5.03 25.49 2.96
CA SER A 82 6.21 26.31 3.28
C SER A 82 7.38 26.07 2.30
N ALA A 83 8.38 26.97 2.33
CA ALA A 83 9.60 26.83 1.53
C ALA A 83 10.34 25.50 1.83
N VAL A 84 10.28 25.01 3.05
CA VAL A 84 10.84 23.69 3.42
C VAL A 84 10.07 22.59 2.70
N CYS A 85 8.72 22.64 2.71
CA CYS A 85 7.88 21.63 2.06
C CYS A 85 8.13 21.58 0.55
N THR A 86 8.19 22.73 -0.11
CA THR A 86 8.44 22.80 -1.57
C THR A 86 9.86 22.39 -1.97
N SER A 87 10.79 22.41 -1.03
CA SER A 87 12.16 21.92 -1.25
C SER A 87 12.31 20.40 -1.14
N ILE A 88 11.27 19.70 -0.64
CA ILE A 88 11.33 18.25 -0.46
C ILE A 88 11.31 17.57 -1.83
N LYS A 89 12.29 16.70 -2.05
CA LYS A 89 12.38 15.84 -3.24
C LYS A 89 12.28 14.39 -2.84
N ALA A 90 11.38 13.68 -3.50
CA ALA A 90 11.28 12.23 -3.39
C ALA A 90 12.37 11.58 -4.25
N ASN A 91 13.14 10.68 -3.67
CA ASN A 91 14.23 9.97 -4.32
C ASN A 91 13.95 8.46 -4.31
N ASN A 92 14.65 7.73 -5.19
CA ASN A 92 14.61 6.27 -5.26
C ASN A 92 13.19 5.68 -5.42
N LEU A 93 12.32 6.39 -6.11
CA LEU A 93 11.01 5.87 -6.51
C LEU A 93 11.16 4.72 -7.52
N PRO A 94 10.26 3.72 -7.53
CA PRO A 94 9.06 3.60 -6.71
C PRO A 94 9.34 3.02 -5.31
N TRP A 95 8.64 3.50 -4.29
CA TRP A 95 8.68 2.92 -2.95
C TRP A 95 7.64 1.80 -2.85
N GLN A 96 8.05 0.64 -2.37
CA GLN A 96 7.17 -0.52 -2.25
C GLN A 96 6.25 -0.39 -1.04
N ILE A 97 5.01 -0.87 -1.17
CA ILE A 97 4.07 -0.98 -0.05
C ILE A 97 3.95 -2.46 0.32
N SER A 98 4.14 -2.81 1.59
CA SER A 98 3.97 -4.18 2.06
C SER A 98 2.52 -4.65 1.84
N ALA A 99 2.30 -5.95 1.79
CA ALA A 99 0.95 -6.50 1.76
C ALA A 99 0.10 -5.96 2.93
N PRO A 100 -1.20 -5.71 2.72
CA PRO A 100 -2.07 -5.22 3.78
C PRO A 100 -2.27 -6.28 4.86
N VAL A 101 -2.45 -5.81 6.10
CA VAL A 101 -2.77 -6.64 7.25
C VAL A 101 -4.04 -6.10 7.90
N GLY A 102 -4.91 -7.00 8.37
CA GLY A 102 -6.16 -6.65 9.03
C GLY A 102 -7.39 -6.78 8.12
N SER A 103 -8.56 -6.57 8.69
CA SER A 103 -9.85 -6.63 7.99
C SER A 103 -10.57 -5.27 7.92
N GLY A 104 -9.88 -4.21 8.35
CA GLY A 104 -10.30 -2.81 8.38
C GLY A 104 -10.29 -2.25 9.80
N PRO A 105 -9.51 -1.19 10.08
CA PRO A 105 -8.58 -0.57 9.12
C PRO A 105 -7.47 -1.52 8.69
N TRP A 106 -7.05 -1.43 7.43
CA TRP A 106 -5.89 -2.16 6.93
C TRP A 106 -4.62 -1.41 7.24
N THR A 107 -3.59 -2.13 7.63
CA THR A 107 -2.26 -1.56 7.89
C THR A 107 -1.24 -2.09 6.90
N GLY A 108 -0.25 -1.29 6.60
CA GLY A 108 0.89 -1.66 5.76
C GLY A 108 2.08 -0.76 6.06
N THR A 109 3.13 -0.93 5.28
CA THR A 109 4.36 -0.13 5.41
C THR A 109 4.86 0.27 4.04
N VAL A 110 5.11 1.56 3.84
CA VAL A 110 5.84 2.06 2.68
C VAL A 110 7.32 1.88 2.96
N MET A 111 7.99 1.05 2.18
CA MET A 111 9.38 0.66 2.36
C MET A 111 10.29 1.44 1.41
N GLY A 112 11.52 1.71 1.85
CA GLY A 112 12.52 2.37 1.03
C GLY A 112 12.23 3.85 0.77
N VAL A 113 11.43 4.48 1.63
CA VAL A 113 11.17 5.92 1.53
C VAL A 113 12.48 6.67 1.64
N ASN A 114 12.73 7.55 0.69
CA ASN A 114 13.88 8.43 0.68
C ASN A 114 13.46 9.80 0.16
N VAL A 115 13.67 10.81 0.99
CA VAL A 115 13.38 12.20 0.63
C VAL A 115 14.55 13.09 1.04
N THR A 116 14.84 14.11 0.22
CA THR A 116 15.80 15.15 0.57
C THR A 116 15.04 16.44 0.84
N ALA A 117 15.24 17.03 2.02
CA ALA A 117 14.65 18.30 2.40
C ALA A 117 15.73 19.40 2.43
N SER A 118 15.39 20.58 1.90
CA SER A 118 16.27 21.75 1.81
C SER A 118 17.62 21.47 1.13
N GLY A 119 17.71 20.42 0.31
CA GLY A 119 18.93 19.99 -0.37
C GLY A 119 20.04 19.46 0.54
N LEU A 120 19.84 19.43 1.86
CA LEU A 120 20.85 19.10 2.87
C LEU A 120 20.49 17.88 3.71
N PHE A 121 19.20 17.67 4.01
CA PHE A 121 18.75 16.61 4.90
C PHE A 121 18.22 15.44 4.09
N ASN A 122 18.93 14.33 4.14
CA ASN A 122 18.45 13.07 3.57
C ASN A 122 17.72 12.28 4.67
N CYS A 123 16.43 12.02 4.42
CA CYS A 123 15.54 11.32 5.32
C CYS A 123 15.17 10.00 4.66
N SER A 124 15.53 8.88 5.26
CA SER A 124 15.25 7.56 4.69
C SER A 124 14.76 6.59 5.76
N GLY A 125 13.92 5.66 5.34
CA GLY A 125 13.37 4.65 6.24
C GLY A 125 12.10 3.99 5.68
N SER A 126 11.28 3.52 6.60
CA SER A 126 9.97 2.91 6.29
C SER A 126 8.88 3.64 7.05
N VAL A 127 7.75 3.85 6.40
CA VAL A 127 6.62 4.61 6.97
C VAL A 127 5.41 3.68 7.09
N PRO A 128 4.95 3.38 8.31
CA PRO A 128 3.69 2.72 8.55
C PRO A 128 2.52 3.53 7.97
N ILE A 129 1.57 2.83 7.37
CA ILE A 129 0.34 3.39 6.85
C ILE A 129 -0.86 2.65 7.42
N SER A 130 -1.98 3.35 7.55
CA SER A 130 -3.28 2.76 7.85
C SER A 130 -4.32 3.30 6.86
N VAL A 131 -5.17 2.41 6.38
CA VAL A 131 -6.23 2.73 5.41
C VAL A 131 -7.58 2.38 6.04
N THR A 132 -8.46 3.36 6.17
CA THR A 132 -9.78 3.17 6.78
C THR A 132 -10.80 2.65 5.77
N LYS A 133 -11.71 1.82 6.25
CA LYS A 133 -12.84 1.28 5.49
C LYS A 133 -14.11 2.08 5.81
N PRO A 134 -15.02 2.34 4.86
CA PRO A 134 -14.94 2.07 3.42
C PRO A 134 -14.29 3.22 2.63
N ALA A 135 -13.93 4.31 3.29
CA ALA A 135 -13.63 5.59 2.65
C ALA A 135 -12.27 5.64 1.95
N GLY A 136 -11.39 4.62 2.12
CA GLY A 136 -10.04 4.65 1.55
C GLY A 136 -9.20 5.83 2.05
N LEU A 137 -9.43 6.29 3.29
CA LEU A 137 -8.63 7.35 3.90
C LEU A 137 -7.31 6.77 4.39
N VAL A 138 -6.22 7.33 3.93
CA VAL A 138 -4.86 6.89 4.25
C VAL A 138 -4.27 7.81 5.31
N THR A 139 -3.76 7.24 6.38
CA THR A 139 -2.91 7.94 7.34
C THR A 139 -1.52 7.36 7.32
N LEU A 140 -0.51 8.17 7.57
CA LEU A 140 0.87 7.72 7.64
C LEU A 140 1.57 8.39 8.84
N SER A 141 2.47 7.66 9.48
CA SER A 141 3.27 8.18 10.57
C SER A 141 4.53 7.33 10.73
N GLY A 142 5.69 7.95 10.70
CA GLY A 142 6.94 7.22 10.85
C GLY A 142 8.16 8.10 10.99
N SER A 143 9.25 7.48 11.45
CA SER A 143 10.57 8.09 11.54
C SER A 143 11.39 7.75 10.30
N LEU A 144 12.08 8.72 9.77
CA LEU A 144 12.94 8.63 8.58
C LEU A 144 14.35 9.13 8.93
N GLY A 145 15.02 8.46 9.85
CA GLY A 145 16.30 8.87 10.37
C GLY A 145 16.19 10.15 11.24
N LEU A 146 16.80 11.26 10.79
CA LEU A 146 16.71 12.56 11.46
C LEU A 146 15.39 13.29 11.24
N CYS A 147 14.50 12.71 10.43
CA CYS A 147 13.21 13.26 10.07
C CYS A 147 12.08 12.39 10.62
N ALA A 148 10.90 12.96 10.75
CA ALA A 148 9.68 12.21 10.96
C ALA A 148 8.59 12.79 10.07
N ILE A 149 7.68 11.92 9.65
CA ILE A 149 6.51 12.30 8.86
C ILE A 149 5.25 11.77 9.53
N SER A 150 4.21 12.58 9.57
CA SER A 150 2.87 12.17 9.97
C SER A 150 1.84 12.86 9.10
N SER A 151 0.67 12.26 8.96
CA SER A 151 -0.45 12.88 8.24
C SER A 151 -1.74 12.82 9.07
N GLY A 152 -2.65 13.72 8.77
CA GLY A 152 -4.07 13.50 8.97
C GLY A 152 -4.60 12.46 7.97
N SER A 153 -5.92 12.40 7.82
CA SER A 153 -6.54 11.52 6.82
C SER A 153 -6.36 12.09 5.42
N LEU A 154 -5.67 11.35 4.57
CA LEU A 154 -5.46 11.66 3.16
C LEU A 154 -6.51 10.89 2.34
N PRO A 155 -7.37 11.55 1.56
CA PRO A 155 -8.30 10.85 0.68
C PRO A 155 -7.55 10.12 -0.43
N SER A 156 -8.05 8.98 -0.86
CA SER A 156 -7.56 8.29 -2.05
C SER A 156 -8.63 8.20 -3.13
N ALA A 157 -8.26 8.49 -4.37
CA ALA A 157 -9.18 8.46 -5.51
C ALA A 157 -8.49 7.82 -6.74
N PRO A 158 -8.97 6.67 -7.23
CA PRO A 158 -9.92 5.74 -6.60
C PRO A 158 -9.48 5.23 -5.25
N ALA A 159 -10.43 4.80 -4.40
CA ALA A 159 -10.14 4.36 -3.04
C ALA A 159 -9.13 3.19 -2.99
N VAL A 160 -8.11 3.32 -2.16
CA VAL A 160 -7.18 2.23 -1.83
C VAL A 160 -7.80 1.39 -0.71
N GLN A 161 -7.72 0.07 -0.84
CA GLN A 161 -8.28 -0.90 0.11
C GLN A 161 -7.35 -2.13 0.20
N GLY A 162 -7.40 -2.86 1.30
CA GLY A 162 -6.66 -4.11 1.51
C GLY A 162 -7.56 -5.35 1.47
#